data_c0cff012e64ad532c6e58de4f18e3794
#
_entry.id   c0cff012e64ad532c6e58de4f18e3794
#
_cell.length_a   1.000
_cell.length_b   1.000
_cell.length_c   1.000
_cell.angle_alpha   90.00
_cell.angle_beta   90.00
_cell.angle_gamma   90.00
#
_symmetry.space_group_name_H-M   'P 1'
#
loop_
_entity.id
_entity.type
_entity.pdbx_description
1 polymer ?
#
loop_
_entity_poly.entity_id
_entity_poly.type
_entity_poly.pdbx_seq_one_letter_code
_entity_poly.pdbx_strand_id
1 'polypeptide(L)'
;MKMLSLCGTVAALTLAFAAPATASEPAVSDPSIVPGAPTVPVVTDDSNLFEDFGGREGLTRIMDDVMVRWLANPRTAPFFANSEQDRIKLQLVEQFCVIMNGPCEYSGRTMAESHRGLNISEGSFYALVEELQITMNKFDVPFRSQNRLIAALAPMHRDIIDQ
;
A
#
# COMPACT_ATOMS: atom_id res chain seq x y z
N MET A 1 10.22 -66.34 63.54
CA MET A 1 10.18 -66.31 62.07
C MET A 1 10.28 -64.82 61.68
N LYS A 2 11.30 -64.47 60.88
CA LYS A 2 11.80 -63.12 60.69
C LYS A 2 11.06 -62.44 59.56
N MET A 3 10.42 -61.29 59.81
CA MET A 3 9.91 -60.37 58.75
C MET A 3 11.05 -59.44 58.33
N LEU A 4 11.41 -59.51 57.09
CA LEU A 4 12.27 -58.47 56.44
C LEU A 4 11.40 -57.37 55.89
N SER A 5 11.62 -56.16 56.39
CA SER A 5 11.03 -54.93 55.82
C SER A 5 11.95 -54.38 54.73
N LEU A 6 11.46 -54.30 53.48
CA LEU A 6 12.17 -53.64 52.41
C LEU A 6 11.62 -52.22 52.28
N CYS A 7 12.47 -51.25 52.59
CA CYS A 7 12.21 -49.82 52.40
C CYS A 7 12.60 -49.44 51.00
N GLY A 8 11.60 -49.18 50.17
CA GLY A 8 11.79 -48.70 48.79
C GLY A 8 11.80 -47.16 48.71
N THR A 9 12.97 -46.62 48.46
CA THR A 9 13.14 -45.16 48.18
C THR A 9 12.64 -44.82 46.77
N VAL A 10 11.59 -44.04 46.72
CA VAL A 10 11.09 -43.47 45.45
C VAL A 10 11.90 -42.22 45.16
N ALA A 11 12.74 -42.28 44.11
CA ALA A 11 13.45 -41.13 43.59
C ALA A 11 12.49 -40.32 42.71
N ALA A 12 12.10 -39.12 43.11
CA ALA A 12 11.34 -38.18 42.33
C ALA A 12 12.25 -37.55 41.27
N LEU A 13 12.01 -37.88 40.00
CA LEU A 13 12.70 -37.29 38.87
C LEU A 13 11.96 -35.99 38.50
N THR A 14 12.51 -34.84 38.89
CA THR A 14 12.00 -33.53 38.49
C THR A 14 12.47 -33.25 37.06
N LEU A 15 11.56 -33.34 36.08
CA LEU A 15 11.80 -32.81 34.74
C LEU A 15 11.75 -31.28 34.79
N ALA A 16 12.91 -30.64 34.62
CA ALA A 16 12.98 -29.20 34.35
C ALA A 16 12.55 -28.95 32.88
N PHE A 17 11.39 -28.38 32.69
CA PHE A 17 10.99 -27.82 31.40
C PHE A 17 11.79 -26.54 31.14
N ALA A 18 12.78 -26.61 30.24
CA ALA A 18 13.42 -25.43 29.71
C ALA A 18 12.43 -24.75 28.74
N ALA A 19 12.01 -23.53 29.06
CA ALA A 19 11.24 -22.69 28.16
C ALA A 19 12.08 -22.35 26.91
N PRO A 20 11.50 -22.38 25.70
CA PRO A 20 12.23 -21.93 24.54
C PRO A 20 12.51 -20.42 24.66
N ALA A 21 13.76 -20.04 24.53
CA ALA A 21 14.18 -18.65 24.39
C ALA A 21 13.57 -18.13 23.08
N THR A 22 12.64 -17.19 23.19
CA THR A 22 12.19 -16.40 22.05
C THR A 22 13.38 -15.57 21.59
N ALA A 23 13.98 -15.97 20.46
CA ALA A 23 14.93 -15.15 19.74
C ALA A 23 14.18 -13.91 19.24
N SER A 24 14.41 -12.77 19.89
CA SER A 24 14.05 -11.48 19.32
C SER A 24 14.86 -11.30 18.05
N GLU A 25 14.20 -11.37 16.89
CA GLU A 25 14.79 -10.91 15.65
C GLU A 25 15.21 -9.44 15.84
N PRO A 26 16.45 -9.08 15.48
CA PRO A 26 16.83 -7.68 15.46
C PRO A 26 15.95 -6.97 14.44
N ALA A 27 15.17 -5.99 14.90
CA ALA A 27 14.48 -5.06 14.00
C ALA A 27 15.53 -4.43 13.09
N VAL A 28 15.52 -4.79 11.81
CA VAL A 28 16.32 -4.13 10.79
C VAL A 28 15.76 -2.72 10.68
N SER A 29 16.35 -1.78 11.38
CA SER A 29 16.10 -0.36 11.21
C SER A 29 16.77 0.06 9.91
N ASP A 30 15.98 0.12 8.83
CA ASP A 30 16.39 0.75 7.58
C ASP A 30 16.59 2.25 7.86
N PRO A 31 17.81 2.79 7.72
CA PRO A 31 18.10 4.19 8.01
C PRO A 31 17.42 5.18 7.03
N SER A 32 16.76 4.71 5.97
CA SER A 32 16.00 5.53 5.01
C SER A 32 14.56 5.79 5.45
N ILE A 33 14.05 5.13 6.51
CA ILE A 33 12.71 5.39 7.02
C ILE A 33 12.73 6.61 7.93
N VAL A 34 12.33 7.76 7.41
CA VAL A 34 12.05 8.95 8.22
C VAL A 34 10.77 8.69 9.01
N PRO A 35 10.78 8.70 10.36
CA PRO A 35 9.57 8.50 11.15
C PRO A 35 8.52 9.56 10.80
N GLY A 36 7.35 9.11 10.28
CA GLY A 36 6.25 9.99 9.89
C GLY A 36 6.19 10.34 8.41
N ALA A 37 7.16 9.92 7.58
CA ALA A 37 7.02 10.03 6.13
C ALA A 37 5.95 9.02 5.63
N PRO A 38 5.09 9.43 4.68
CA PRO A 38 4.10 8.51 4.11
C PRO A 38 4.81 7.37 3.38
N THR A 39 4.55 6.14 3.81
CA THR A 39 5.12 4.95 3.14
C THR A 39 4.33 4.69 1.87
N VAL A 40 4.98 4.86 0.73
CA VAL A 40 4.45 4.51 -0.58
C VAL A 40 5.08 3.18 -1.01
N PRO A 41 4.31 2.17 -1.44
CA PRO A 41 4.88 0.92 -1.94
C PRO A 41 5.68 1.20 -3.22
N VAL A 42 6.81 0.52 -3.39
CA VAL A 42 7.67 0.68 -4.56
C VAL A 42 7.78 -0.65 -5.31
N VAL A 43 7.51 -0.64 -6.61
CA VAL A 43 7.69 -1.78 -7.51
C VAL A 43 9.13 -1.79 -8.02
N THR A 44 9.96 -2.63 -7.43
CA THR A 44 11.41 -2.66 -7.73
C THR A 44 11.81 -3.72 -8.75
N ASP A 45 10.93 -4.66 -9.06
CA ASP A 45 11.18 -5.81 -9.94
C ASP A 45 10.81 -5.57 -11.42
N ASP A 46 10.44 -4.34 -11.78
CA ASP A 46 10.12 -3.93 -13.13
C ASP A 46 10.75 -2.57 -13.46
N SER A 47 11.95 -2.60 -14.02
CA SER A 47 12.73 -1.39 -14.34
C SER A 47 12.12 -0.53 -15.45
N ASN A 48 11.14 -1.06 -16.21
CA ASN A 48 10.52 -0.33 -17.33
C ASN A 48 9.15 0.25 -16.96
N LEU A 49 8.65 -0.03 -15.75
CA LEU A 49 7.29 0.36 -15.37
C LEU A 49 7.05 1.88 -15.51
N PHE A 50 7.99 2.70 -15.06
CA PHE A 50 7.89 4.16 -15.16
C PHE A 50 7.90 4.64 -16.62
N GLU A 51 8.74 4.03 -17.46
CA GLU A 51 8.84 4.36 -18.89
C GLU A 51 7.60 3.91 -19.67
N ASP A 52 6.98 2.78 -19.32
CA ASP A 52 5.75 2.29 -19.92
C ASP A 52 4.57 3.27 -19.72
N PHE A 53 4.62 4.10 -18.69
CA PHE A 53 3.67 5.19 -18.45
C PHE A 53 4.09 6.52 -19.10
N GLY A 54 5.19 6.54 -19.85
CA GLY A 54 5.74 7.74 -20.51
C GLY A 54 6.44 8.69 -19.53
N GLY A 55 7.00 8.15 -18.44
CA GLY A 55 7.67 8.93 -17.41
C GLY A 55 6.76 9.94 -16.72
N ARG A 56 7.35 10.95 -16.09
CA ARG A 56 6.58 11.99 -15.37
C ARG A 56 5.60 12.74 -16.27
N GLU A 57 5.99 13.02 -17.52
CA GLU A 57 5.14 13.73 -18.46
C GLU A 57 3.92 12.89 -18.89
N GLY A 58 4.13 11.60 -19.15
CA GLY A 58 3.05 10.65 -19.43
C GLY A 58 2.07 10.53 -18.25
N LEU A 59 2.57 10.41 -17.04
CA LEU A 59 1.76 10.41 -15.82
C LEU A 59 0.93 11.69 -15.68
N THR A 60 1.51 12.86 -15.99
CA THR A 60 0.78 14.14 -15.95
C THR A 60 -0.40 14.13 -16.91
N ARG A 61 -0.19 13.70 -18.17
CA ARG A 61 -1.28 13.60 -19.16
C ARG A 61 -2.36 12.60 -18.74
N ILE A 62 -1.98 11.48 -18.13
CA ILE A 62 -2.92 10.49 -17.60
C ILE A 62 -3.74 11.12 -16.48
N MET A 63 -3.12 11.85 -15.53
CA MET A 63 -3.83 12.50 -14.43
C MET A 63 -4.77 13.62 -14.90
N ASP A 64 -4.40 14.37 -15.93
CA ASP A 64 -5.28 15.38 -16.52
C ASP A 64 -6.53 14.75 -17.14
N ASP A 65 -6.39 13.67 -17.89
CA ASP A 65 -7.52 12.99 -18.52
C ASP A 65 -8.41 12.27 -17.49
N VAL A 66 -7.82 11.54 -16.55
CA VAL A 66 -8.58 10.80 -15.55
C VAL A 66 -9.35 11.73 -14.61
N MET A 67 -8.82 12.92 -14.29
CA MET A 67 -9.53 13.90 -13.48
C MET A 67 -10.84 14.36 -14.17
N VAL A 68 -10.82 14.57 -15.49
CA VAL A 68 -12.03 14.88 -16.27
C VAL A 68 -13.06 13.75 -16.14
N ARG A 69 -12.62 12.50 -16.21
CA ARG A 69 -13.49 11.32 -16.06
C ARG A 69 -14.07 11.19 -14.66
N TRP A 70 -13.24 11.37 -13.62
CA TRP A 70 -13.70 11.33 -12.24
C TRP A 70 -14.73 12.42 -11.95
N LEU A 71 -14.57 13.60 -12.51
CA LEU A 71 -15.55 14.69 -12.39
C LEU A 71 -16.85 14.43 -13.17
N ALA A 72 -16.80 13.66 -14.23
CA ALA A 72 -17.97 13.28 -15.02
C ALA A 72 -18.75 12.07 -14.45
N ASN A 73 -18.09 11.22 -13.65
CA ASN A 73 -18.71 10.04 -13.07
C ASN A 73 -19.39 10.39 -11.72
N PRO A 74 -20.73 10.20 -11.57
CA PRO A 74 -21.44 10.58 -10.35
C PRO A 74 -21.00 9.85 -9.09
N ARG A 75 -20.33 8.69 -9.22
CA ARG A 75 -19.78 7.94 -8.07
C ARG A 75 -18.47 8.52 -7.54
N THR A 76 -17.73 9.28 -8.35
CA THR A 76 -16.43 9.84 -7.99
C THR A 76 -16.45 11.36 -7.90
N ALA A 77 -17.27 12.05 -8.70
CA ALA A 77 -17.36 13.51 -8.75
C ALA A 77 -17.49 14.21 -7.39
N PRO A 78 -18.28 13.71 -6.43
CA PRO A 78 -18.42 14.37 -5.13
C PRO A 78 -17.13 14.58 -4.37
N PHE A 79 -16.12 13.73 -4.58
CA PHE A 79 -14.84 13.79 -3.88
C PHE A 79 -13.85 14.80 -4.50
N PHE A 80 -14.08 15.19 -5.76
CA PHE A 80 -13.16 16.04 -6.52
C PHE A 80 -13.74 17.41 -6.88
N ALA A 81 -15.07 17.55 -6.99
CA ALA A 81 -15.72 18.74 -7.52
C ALA A 81 -15.38 20.04 -6.75
N ASN A 82 -15.20 19.95 -5.42
CA ASN A 82 -14.90 21.08 -4.55
C ASN A 82 -13.46 21.07 -4.01
N SER A 83 -12.58 20.29 -4.62
CA SER A 83 -11.19 20.12 -4.19
C SER A 83 -10.23 20.88 -5.09
N GLU A 84 -9.02 21.15 -4.62
CA GLU A 84 -7.93 21.72 -5.42
C GLU A 84 -7.37 20.65 -6.38
N GLN A 85 -8.00 20.49 -7.53
CA GLN A 85 -7.74 19.40 -8.48
C GLN A 85 -6.30 19.39 -8.98
N ASP A 86 -5.69 20.54 -9.23
CA ASP A 86 -4.31 20.63 -9.71
C ASP A 86 -3.32 20.09 -8.66
N ARG A 87 -3.58 20.37 -7.38
CA ARG A 87 -2.79 19.82 -6.28
C ARG A 87 -2.95 18.30 -6.19
N ILE A 88 -4.19 17.79 -6.31
CA ILE A 88 -4.45 16.35 -6.28
C ILE A 88 -3.73 15.64 -7.43
N LYS A 89 -3.82 16.19 -8.65
CA LYS A 89 -3.12 15.65 -9.83
C LYS A 89 -1.62 15.60 -9.60
N LEU A 90 -1.02 16.68 -9.08
CA LEU A 90 0.41 16.72 -8.78
C LEU A 90 0.80 15.62 -7.79
N GLN A 91 0.05 15.46 -6.69
CA GLN A 91 0.34 14.45 -5.69
C GLN A 91 0.18 13.03 -6.21
N LEU A 92 -0.79 12.79 -7.09
CA LEU A 92 -0.95 11.49 -7.75
C LEU A 92 0.19 11.19 -8.73
N VAL A 93 0.67 12.19 -9.48
CA VAL A 93 1.86 12.05 -10.34
C VAL A 93 3.09 11.70 -9.50
N GLU A 94 3.32 12.38 -8.38
CA GLU A 94 4.43 12.09 -7.47
C GLU A 94 4.32 10.68 -6.89
N GLN A 95 3.14 10.32 -6.38
CA GLN A 95 2.88 9.01 -5.79
C GLN A 95 3.10 7.88 -6.80
N PHE A 96 2.53 7.98 -7.99
CA PHE A 96 2.67 6.95 -9.02
C PHE A 96 4.12 6.85 -9.51
N CYS A 97 4.80 7.98 -9.65
CA CYS A 97 6.22 8.01 -9.99
C CYS A 97 7.06 7.24 -8.94
N VAL A 98 6.83 7.47 -7.65
CA VAL A 98 7.52 6.73 -6.57
C VAL A 98 7.15 5.25 -6.59
N ILE A 99 5.86 4.90 -6.75
CA ILE A 99 5.41 3.50 -6.85
C ILE A 99 6.17 2.77 -7.97
N MET A 100 6.37 3.43 -9.10
CA MET A 100 7.06 2.89 -10.29
C MET A 100 8.58 2.97 -10.22
N ASN A 101 9.15 3.28 -9.04
CA ASN A 101 10.59 3.48 -8.85
C ASN A 101 11.18 4.58 -9.75
N GLY A 102 10.39 5.58 -10.10
CA GLY A 102 10.84 6.76 -10.85
C GLY A 102 11.59 7.77 -9.97
N PRO A 103 12.25 8.77 -10.60
CA PRO A 103 13.10 9.74 -9.90
C PRO A 103 12.26 10.87 -9.26
N CYS A 104 11.33 10.53 -8.39
CA CYS A 104 10.43 11.47 -7.73
C CYS A 104 10.47 11.30 -6.20
N GLU A 105 9.96 12.31 -5.51
CA GLU A 105 9.65 12.26 -4.08
C GLU A 105 8.16 12.51 -3.91
N TYR A 106 7.53 11.81 -2.97
CA TYR A 106 6.13 12.01 -2.64
C TYR A 106 5.99 13.04 -1.51
N SER A 107 5.40 14.18 -1.82
CA SER A 107 5.19 15.28 -0.88
C SER A 107 3.81 15.27 -0.20
N GLY A 108 2.96 14.30 -0.53
CA GLY A 108 1.60 14.19 -0.02
C GLY A 108 1.51 13.63 1.40
N ARG A 109 0.28 13.59 1.92
CA ARG A 109 -0.06 12.96 3.20
C ARG A 109 -0.24 11.45 3.02
N THR A 110 -0.32 10.72 4.14
CA THR A 110 -0.71 9.29 4.12
C THR A 110 -2.11 9.13 3.51
N MET A 111 -2.42 7.92 3.02
CA MET A 111 -3.74 7.63 2.47
C MET A 111 -4.85 7.84 3.50
N ALA A 112 -4.69 7.34 4.71
CA ALA A 112 -5.65 7.52 5.79
C ALA A 112 -5.89 9.00 6.14
N GLU A 113 -4.85 9.83 6.17
CA GLU A 113 -5.00 11.28 6.43
C GLU A 113 -5.67 12.02 5.28
N SER A 114 -5.36 11.64 4.03
CA SER A 114 -5.90 12.28 2.83
C SER A 114 -7.37 11.96 2.61
N HIS A 115 -7.84 10.81 3.09
CA HIS A 115 -9.21 10.33 2.86
C HIS A 115 -10.11 10.41 4.10
N ARG A 116 -9.56 10.88 5.25
CA ARG A 116 -10.32 10.99 6.50
C ARG A 116 -11.56 11.85 6.35
N GLY A 117 -12.71 11.30 6.74
CA GLY A 117 -14.02 12.00 6.72
C GLY A 117 -14.66 12.06 5.34
N LEU A 118 -14.08 11.45 4.31
CA LEU A 118 -14.68 11.43 2.98
C LEU A 118 -15.77 10.34 2.83
N ASN A 119 -15.81 9.36 3.73
CA ASN A 119 -16.78 8.24 3.71
C ASN A 119 -16.86 7.58 2.33
N ILE A 120 -15.71 7.24 1.75
CA ILE A 120 -15.62 6.63 0.42
C ILE A 120 -16.13 5.20 0.49
N SER A 121 -17.20 4.90 -0.25
CA SER A 121 -17.72 3.54 -0.37
C SER A 121 -16.87 2.67 -1.30
N GLU A 122 -16.94 1.35 -1.12
CA GLU A 122 -16.34 0.38 -2.06
C GLU A 122 -16.74 0.65 -3.52
N GLY A 123 -18.02 0.95 -3.77
CA GLY A 123 -18.53 1.24 -5.10
C GLY A 123 -17.90 2.50 -5.72
N SER A 124 -17.61 3.53 -4.91
CA SER A 124 -16.91 4.74 -5.36
C SER A 124 -15.44 4.46 -5.65
N PHE A 125 -14.80 3.67 -4.78
CA PHE A 125 -13.40 3.25 -4.99
C PHE A 125 -13.23 2.46 -6.28
N TYR A 126 -14.06 1.45 -6.52
CA TYR A 126 -14.00 0.69 -7.78
C TYR A 126 -14.30 1.54 -9.01
N ALA A 127 -15.22 2.50 -8.91
CA ALA A 127 -15.47 3.43 -10.01
C ALA A 127 -14.24 4.28 -10.34
N LEU A 128 -13.50 4.72 -9.33
CA LEU A 128 -12.26 5.47 -9.51
C LEU A 128 -11.20 4.63 -10.25
N VAL A 129 -11.01 3.38 -9.83
CA VAL A 129 -10.06 2.45 -10.47
C VAL A 129 -10.49 2.14 -11.91
N GLU A 130 -11.78 1.95 -12.16
CA GLU A 130 -12.33 1.70 -13.50
C GLU A 130 -12.02 2.84 -14.47
N GLU A 131 -12.25 4.10 -14.06
CA GLU A 131 -11.93 5.27 -14.89
C GLU A 131 -10.43 5.43 -15.12
N LEU A 132 -9.60 5.09 -14.13
CA LEU A 132 -8.14 5.07 -14.29
C LEU A 132 -7.72 4.02 -15.34
N GLN A 133 -8.30 2.81 -15.30
CA GLN A 133 -8.01 1.77 -16.30
C GLN A 133 -8.42 2.20 -17.71
N ILE A 134 -9.60 2.82 -17.87
CA ILE A 134 -10.05 3.36 -19.15
C ILE A 134 -9.06 4.41 -19.68
N THR A 135 -8.57 5.29 -18.79
CA THR A 135 -7.58 6.30 -19.15
C THR A 135 -6.26 5.67 -19.55
N MET A 136 -5.73 4.71 -18.78
CA MET A 136 -4.49 4.02 -19.13
C MET A 136 -4.58 3.31 -20.48
N ASN A 137 -5.73 2.71 -20.81
CA ASN A 137 -5.97 2.12 -22.13
C ASN A 137 -5.96 3.20 -23.25
N LYS A 138 -6.54 4.37 -23.01
CA LYS A 138 -6.54 5.49 -23.97
C LYS A 138 -5.12 6.00 -24.27
N PHE A 139 -4.20 5.90 -23.31
CA PHE A 139 -2.80 6.30 -23.47
C PHE A 139 -1.89 5.13 -23.86
N ASP A 140 -2.45 4.01 -24.31
CA ASP A 140 -1.72 2.82 -24.77
C ASP A 140 -0.72 2.26 -23.75
N VAL A 141 -0.97 2.46 -22.44
CA VAL A 141 -0.14 1.86 -21.41
C VAL A 141 -0.24 0.33 -21.50
N PRO A 142 0.87 -0.42 -21.55
CA PRO A 142 0.82 -1.88 -21.64
C PRO A 142 -0.01 -2.50 -20.52
N PHE A 143 -0.89 -3.44 -20.85
CA PHE A 143 -1.80 -4.06 -19.87
C PHE A 143 -1.08 -4.69 -18.67
N ARG A 144 0.12 -5.27 -18.89
CA ARG A 144 0.97 -5.76 -17.80
C ARG A 144 1.32 -4.65 -16.82
N SER A 145 1.70 -3.49 -17.33
CA SER A 145 2.14 -2.34 -16.52
C SER A 145 0.97 -1.71 -15.77
N GLN A 146 -0.23 -1.65 -16.38
CA GLN A 146 -1.46 -1.26 -15.69
C GLN A 146 -1.74 -2.17 -14.48
N ASN A 147 -1.68 -3.50 -14.68
CA ASN A 147 -1.91 -4.46 -13.60
C ASN A 147 -0.87 -4.34 -12.47
N ARG A 148 0.39 -4.04 -12.80
CA ARG A 148 1.44 -3.82 -11.81
C ARG A 148 1.16 -2.61 -10.94
N LEU A 149 0.76 -1.48 -11.54
CA LEU A 149 0.35 -0.29 -10.80
C LEU A 149 -0.86 -0.60 -9.90
N ILE A 150 -1.91 -1.19 -10.44
CA ILE A 150 -3.12 -1.51 -9.67
C ILE A 150 -2.81 -2.46 -8.50
N ALA A 151 -1.96 -3.47 -8.72
CA ALA A 151 -1.54 -4.38 -7.67
C ALA A 151 -0.77 -3.66 -6.54
N ALA A 152 0.06 -2.65 -6.88
CA ALA A 152 0.75 -1.84 -5.89
C ALA A 152 -0.19 -0.89 -5.12
N LEU A 153 -1.28 -0.44 -5.75
CA LEU A 153 -2.29 0.42 -5.12
C LEU A 153 -3.28 -0.38 -4.25
N ALA A 154 -3.53 -1.65 -4.55
CA ALA A 154 -4.54 -2.46 -3.89
C ALA A 154 -4.44 -2.53 -2.35
N PRO A 155 -3.25 -2.62 -1.72
CA PRO A 155 -3.13 -2.60 -0.27
C PRO A 155 -3.64 -1.31 0.40
N MET A 156 -3.63 -0.17 -0.33
CA MET A 156 -4.08 1.13 0.18
C MET A 156 -5.60 1.21 0.34
N HIS A 157 -6.35 0.29 -0.24
CA HIS A 157 -7.81 0.22 -0.15
C HIS A 157 -8.32 0.36 1.29
N ARG A 158 -7.66 -0.30 2.27
CA ARG A 158 -8.03 -0.26 3.69
C ARG A 158 -7.90 1.12 4.32
N ASP A 159 -6.97 1.92 3.81
CA ASP A 159 -6.69 3.27 4.32
C ASP A 159 -7.58 4.34 3.65
N ILE A 160 -8.40 3.95 2.67
CA ILE A 160 -9.22 4.85 1.86
C ILE A 160 -10.72 4.68 2.17
N ILE A 161 -11.18 3.43 2.31
CA ILE A 161 -12.60 3.12 2.49
C ILE A 161 -13.04 3.39 3.93
N ASP A 162 -14.22 3.99 4.06
CA ASP A 162 -14.90 4.24 5.34
C ASP A 162 -14.06 5.02 6.38
N GLN A 163 -13.19 5.93 5.90
CA GLN A 163 -12.35 6.79 6.75
C GLN A 163 -13.09 8.06 7.22
#